data_4ade5f05294a47b8ce249d2d84240fb2
#
_entry.id   4ade5f05294a47b8ce249d2d84240fb2
#
_cell.length_a   1.000
_cell.length_b   1.000
_cell.length_c   1.000
_cell.angle_alpha   90.00
_cell.angle_beta   90.00
_cell.angle_gamma   90.00
#
_symmetry.space_group_name_H-M   'P 1'
#
loop_
_entity.id
_entity.type
_entity.pdbx_description
1 polymer ?
#
loop_
_entity_poly.entity_id
_entity_poly.type
_entity_poly.pdbx_seq_one_letter_code
_entity_poly.pdbx_strand_id
1 'polypeptide(L)'
;IITNTRTRVQDGWWDPLAPSFLIDETGGAYITKADVYFGEKDDNIPVTVQSREMVNGYPSARIAPFGEVVKNAADVSISATGATATTFTFESPVFLQENVEYCIVLLANTNKYKVWHAVMGEEDLAGVKINKQPYAGVMFKSQNASTWTADQNADLKFTIHRADFTTDATANLVLKNDEPEQTSLQYDPFKCTSGSAIVRVSHKNHGFFKHATVNSSVTISGVASSIHGIPASELNATHVVDNVEQDSYTITVSTNATTTGIGGAATIDATDNRAYQAFQTNVQQVLLTGTNITWSAKTASGLGLMETSRTPYVLDTAYSAIIPNETMYASTTRV
;
A
#
# COMPACT_ATOMS: atom_id res chain seq x y z
N ILE A 1 -8.36 42.98 -31.07
CA ILE A 1 -7.55 41.77 -31.16
C ILE A 1 -7.49 41.19 -29.76
N ILE A 2 -8.23 40.13 -29.51
CA ILE A 2 -8.17 39.40 -28.24
C ILE A 2 -7.07 38.37 -28.40
N THR A 3 -5.94 38.60 -27.75
CA THR A 3 -4.83 37.62 -27.69
C THR A 3 -5.12 36.67 -26.56
N ASN A 4 -5.61 35.49 -26.87
CA ASN A 4 -5.80 34.41 -25.91
C ASN A 4 -4.48 33.68 -25.74
N THR A 5 -3.69 34.07 -24.74
CA THR A 5 -2.46 33.36 -24.37
C THR A 5 -2.86 32.11 -23.54
N ARG A 6 -2.96 30.98 -24.19
CA ARG A 6 -3.05 29.69 -23.48
C ARG A 6 -1.66 29.28 -23.02
N THR A 7 -1.40 29.42 -21.73
CA THR A 7 -0.24 28.73 -21.10
C THR A 7 -0.58 27.24 -21.06
N ARG A 8 0.01 26.45 -21.96
CA ARG A 8 0.04 25.00 -21.82
C ARG A 8 1.10 24.69 -20.77
N VAL A 9 0.69 24.16 -19.64
CA VAL A 9 1.58 23.40 -18.77
C VAL A 9 1.86 22.11 -19.54
N GLN A 10 3.08 21.95 -20.02
CA GLN A 10 3.50 20.74 -20.70
C GLN A 10 3.96 19.79 -19.59
N ASP A 11 3.10 18.86 -19.20
CA ASP A 11 3.49 17.72 -18.38
C ASP A 11 4.43 16.84 -19.19
N GLY A 12 5.69 16.81 -18.81
CA GLY A 12 6.70 16.03 -19.52
C GLY A 12 7.99 15.94 -18.73
N TRP A 13 8.81 14.94 -19.06
CA TRP A 13 10.12 14.73 -18.48
C TRP A 13 11.20 15.31 -19.41
N TRP A 14 12.19 16.01 -18.82
CA TRP A 14 13.33 16.52 -19.56
C TRP A 14 14.46 15.49 -19.59
N ASP A 15 14.80 15.04 -20.80
CA ASP A 15 15.95 14.18 -21.11
C ASP A 15 16.20 13.06 -20.08
N PRO A 16 15.23 12.18 -19.83
CA PRO A 16 15.38 11.06 -18.90
C PRO A 16 16.57 10.18 -19.24
N LEU A 17 17.26 9.70 -18.19
CA LEU A 17 18.38 8.78 -18.30
C LEU A 17 18.04 7.45 -17.64
N ALA A 18 18.54 6.35 -18.19
CA ALA A 18 18.31 5.03 -17.60
C ALA A 18 19.54 4.13 -17.80
N PRO A 19 20.43 3.98 -16.81
CA PRO A 19 21.44 2.92 -16.81
C PRO A 19 20.76 1.58 -16.57
N SER A 20 21.09 0.56 -17.38
CA SER A 20 20.64 -0.81 -17.17
C SER A 20 21.68 -1.60 -16.34
N PHE A 21 21.22 -2.67 -15.71
CA PHE A 21 22.04 -3.59 -14.95
C PHE A 21 21.39 -4.97 -14.90
N LEU A 22 22.19 -6.01 -14.77
CA LEU A 22 21.75 -7.38 -14.67
C LEU A 22 21.75 -7.83 -13.19
N ILE A 23 20.74 -8.57 -12.80
CA ILE A 23 20.73 -9.27 -11.52
C ILE A 23 21.31 -10.66 -11.73
N ASP A 24 22.53 -10.88 -11.26
CA ASP A 24 23.26 -12.15 -11.34
C ASP A 24 23.23 -12.94 -10.01
N GLU A 25 22.55 -12.43 -9.00
CA GLU A 25 22.38 -13.07 -7.70
C GLU A 25 21.42 -14.27 -7.79
N THR A 26 21.88 -15.43 -7.30
CA THR A 26 21.04 -16.63 -7.24
C THR A 26 19.82 -16.42 -6.35
N GLY A 27 18.62 -16.63 -6.90
CA GLY A 27 17.35 -16.38 -6.23
C GLY A 27 16.85 -14.94 -6.35
N GLY A 28 17.57 -14.07 -7.04
CA GLY A 28 17.25 -12.65 -7.20
C GLY A 28 17.75 -11.79 -6.04
N ALA A 29 17.47 -10.50 -6.11
CA ALA A 29 17.91 -9.52 -5.13
C ALA A 29 16.77 -8.62 -4.67
N TYR A 30 16.80 -8.21 -3.41
CA TYR A 30 15.92 -7.17 -2.87
C TYR A 30 16.71 -5.87 -2.79
N ILE A 31 16.48 -4.93 -3.70
CA ILE A 31 17.12 -3.62 -3.64
C ILE A 31 16.41 -2.72 -2.63
N THR A 32 17.20 -1.98 -1.86
CA THR A 32 16.70 -1.10 -0.79
C THR A 32 16.91 0.36 -1.10
N LYS A 33 17.96 0.68 -1.83
CA LYS A 33 18.38 2.05 -2.15
C LYS A 33 19.07 2.12 -3.49
N ALA A 34 18.99 3.29 -4.11
CA ALA A 34 19.82 3.67 -5.25
C ALA A 34 20.53 4.99 -4.94
N ASP A 35 21.85 5.02 -5.11
CA ASP A 35 22.64 6.23 -5.02
C ASP A 35 22.88 6.79 -6.42
N VAL A 36 22.62 8.08 -6.59
CA VAL A 36 22.90 8.83 -7.82
C VAL A 36 23.74 10.05 -7.48
N TYR A 37 24.65 10.41 -8.36
CA TYR A 37 25.60 11.48 -8.12
C TYR A 37 25.28 12.68 -9.02
N PHE A 38 24.89 13.80 -8.38
CA PHE A 38 24.53 15.03 -9.09
C PHE A 38 25.66 16.06 -9.07
N GLY A 39 25.88 16.72 -10.21
CA GLY A 39 26.75 17.88 -10.32
C GLY A 39 25.99 19.20 -10.16
N GLU A 40 24.74 19.23 -10.62
CA GLU A 40 23.84 20.39 -10.53
C GLU A 40 22.43 19.91 -10.18
N LYS A 41 21.62 20.81 -9.57
CA LYS A 41 20.23 20.52 -9.23
C LYS A 41 19.31 21.71 -9.49
N ASP A 42 18.01 21.47 -9.58
CA ASP A 42 16.99 22.51 -9.50
C ASP A 42 16.76 22.93 -8.05
N ASP A 43 16.26 24.15 -7.84
CA ASP A 43 15.96 24.67 -6.51
C ASP A 43 14.59 24.19 -5.97
N ASN A 44 13.65 23.89 -6.87
CA ASN A 44 12.25 23.65 -6.51
C ASN A 44 11.66 22.36 -7.08
N ILE A 45 12.10 21.95 -8.28
CA ILE A 45 11.52 20.80 -8.98
C ILE A 45 12.10 19.49 -8.43
N PRO A 46 11.28 18.53 -7.97
CA PRO A 46 11.77 17.25 -7.47
C PRO A 46 12.37 16.39 -8.58
N VAL A 47 13.17 15.40 -8.19
CA VAL A 47 13.68 14.34 -9.05
C VAL A 47 13.10 13.01 -8.62
N THR A 48 12.73 12.17 -9.59
CA THR A 48 12.16 10.84 -9.37
C THR A 48 13.13 9.77 -9.87
N VAL A 49 13.28 8.72 -9.09
CA VAL A 49 13.98 7.48 -9.46
C VAL A 49 12.96 6.36 -9.54
N GLN A 50 13.00 5.59 -10.63
CA GLN A 50 12.16 4.42 -10.82
C GLN A 50 13.03 3.21 -11.18
N SER A 51 12.78 2.07 -10.51
CA SER A 51 13.29 0.78 -10.95
C SER A 51 12.30 0.17 -11.95
N ARG A 52 12.74 -0.09 -13.17
CA ARG A 52 11.89 -0.63 -14.24
C ARG A 52 12.48 -1.89 -14.85
N GLU A 53 11.59 -2.75 -15.37
CA GLU A 53 11.97 -3.91 -16.16
C GLU A 53 12.48 -3.48 -17.55
N MET A 54 13.45 -4.22 -18.06
CA MET A 54 13.86 -4.14 -19.46
C MET A 54 13.00 -5.08 -20.32
N VAL A 55 12.51 -4.60 -21.44
CA VAL A 55 11.75 -5.42 -22.41
C VAL A 55 12.38 -5.26 -23.78
N ASN A 56 12.73 -6.37 -24.40
CA ASN A 56 13.43 -6.39 -25.70
C ASN A 56 14.71 -5.53 -25.71
N GLY A 57 15.43 -5.46 -24.59
CA GLY A 57 16.66 -4.70 -24.45
C GLY A 57 16.47 -3.18 -24.30
N TYR A 58 15.26 -2.72 -23.97
CA TYR A 58 14.95 -1.30 -23.72
C TYR A 58 14.19 -1.10 -22.41
N PRO A 59 14.38 0.05 -21.74
CA PRO A 59 13.57 0.41 -20.58
C PRO A 59 12.07 0.42 -20.88
N SER A 60 11.29 -0.37 -20.15
CA SER A 60 9.84 -0.41 -20.29
C SER A 60 9.15 0.68 -19.47
N ALA A 61 7.83 0.82 -19.65
CA ALA A 61 7.01 1.66 -18.77
C ALA A 61 6.62 0.97 -17.44
N ARG A 62 6.98 -0.32 -17.27
CA ARG A 62 6.61 -1.11 -16.11
C ARG A 62 7.57 -0.85 -14.97
N ILE A 63 7.06 -0.19 -13.93
CA ILE A 63 7.79 0.06 -12.67
C ILE A 63 7.69 -1.21 -11.82
N ALA A 64 8.81 -1.63 -11.24
CA ALA A 64 8.81 -2.72 -10.25
C ALA A 64 7.95 -2.31 -9.03
N PRO A 65 7.23 -3.24 -8.40
CA PRO A 65 6.45 -2.93 -7.19
C PRO A 65 7.33 -2.25 -6.13
N PHE A 66 6.87 -1.13 -5.56
CA PHE A 66 7.60 -0.24 -4.65
C PHE A 66 8.85 0.42 -5.25
N GLY A 67 9.08 0.31 -6.54
CA GLY A 67 10.28 0.75 -7.24
C GLY A 67 10.30 2.23 -7.63
N GLU A 68 9.53 3.11 -6.99
CA GLU A 68 9.52 4.54 -7.26
C GLU A 68 9.83 5.35 -6.01
N VAL A 69 10.71 6.34 -6.15
CA VAL A 69 11.04 7.30 -5.09
C VAL A 69 11.11 8.70 -5.66
N VAL A 70 10.35 9.62 -5.08
CA VAL A 70 10.42 11.05 -5.38
C VAL A 70 11.24 11.75 -4.29
N LYS A 71 12.22 12.55 -4.68
CA LYS A 71 13.06 13.33 -3.78
C LYS A 71 12.93 14.81 -4.07
N ASN A 72 12.62 15.60 -3.03
CA ASN A 72 12.55 17.06 -3.18
C ASN A 72 13.91 17.65 -3.54
N ALA A 73 13.93 18.76 -4.27
CA ALA A 73 15.16 19.43 -4.68
C ALA A 73 16.06 19.81 -3.49
N ALA A 74 15.46 20.19 -2.36
CA ALA A 74 16.21 20.51 -1.13
C ALA A 74 17.05 19.34 -0.62
N ASP A 75 16.56 18.10 -0.78
CA ASP A 75 17.19 16.87 -0.28
C ASP A 75 18.19 16.25 -1.26
N VAL A 76 18.39 16.89 -2.42
CA VAL A 76 19.39 16.46 -3.41
C VAL A 76 20.74 17.06 -3.07
N SER A 77 21.74 16.21 -2.86
CA SER A 77 23.14 16.59 -2.67
C SER A 77 23.82 16.74 -4.02
N ILE A 78 24.66 17.77 -4.15
CA ILE A 78 25.49 17.99 -5.35
C ILE A 78 26.97 17.90 -4.99
N SER A 79 27.79 17.52 -5.95
CA SER A 79 29.25 17.43 -5.77
C SER A 79 29.96 17.82 -7.05
N ALA A 80 30.97 18.70 -6.93
CA ALA A 80 31.81 19.10 -8.05
C ALA A 80 32.76 17.98 -8.52
N THR A 81 32.87 16.89 -7.78
CA THR A 81 33.76 15.75 -8.09
C THR A 81 33.03 14.42 -8.20
N GLY A 82 31.68 14.44 -8.09
CA GLY A 82 30.89 13.22 -8.04
C GLY A 82 31.17 12.34 -6.81
N ALA A 83 31.69 12.90 -5.72
CA ALA A 83 32.03 12.13 -4.52
C ALA A 83 30.85 11.96 -3.56
N THR A 84 29.88 12.88 -3.62
CA THR A 84 28.71 12.86 -2.72
C THR A 84 27.50 12.30 -3.44
N ALA A 85 26.94 11.22 -2.89
CA ALA A 85 25.74 10.60 -3.40
C ALA A 85 24.47 11.30 -2.91
N THR A 86 23.43 11.27 -3.73
CA THR A 86 22.03 11.43 -3.29
C THR A 86 21.42 10.05 -3.23
N THR A 87 21.05 9.62 -2.03
CA THR A 87 20.47 8.30 -1.79
C THR A 87 18.94 8.32 -1.92
N PHE A 88 18.40 7.50 -2.80
CA PHE A 88 16.98 7.24 -2.97
C PHE A 88 16.64 5.94 -2.24
N THR A 89 15.96 6.03 -1.11
CA THR A 89 15.54 4.85 -0.33
C THR A 89 14.14 4.46 -0.71
N PHE A 90 13.95 3.24 -1.17
CA PHE A 90 12.63 2.69 -1.49
C PHE A 90 11.80 2.49 -0.21
N GLU A 91 10.51 2.70 -0.29
CA GLU A 91 9.58 2.54 0.85
C GLU A 91 9.59 1.10 1.38
N SER A 92 9.67 0.14 0.49
CA SER A 92 9.87 -1.28 0.78
C SER A 92 10.95 -1.85 -0.12
N PRO A 93 11.65 -2.92 0.29
CA PRO A 93 12.61 -3.59 -0.58
C PRO A 93 11.96 -4.04 -1.89
N VAL A 94 12.57 -3.69 -3.01
CA VAL A 94 12.08 -4.02 -4.36
C VAL A 94 12.71 -5.33 -4.81
N PHE A 95 11.90 -6.36 -5.04
CA PHE A 95 12.38 -7.64 -5.52
C PHE A 95 12.67 -7.60 -7.01
N LEU A 96 13.87 -7.98 -7.39
CA LEU A 96 14.34 -8.14 -8.75
C LEU A 96 14.76 -9.59 -9.00
N GLN A 97 14.27 -10.18 -10.08
CA GLN A 97 14.49 -11.59 -10.41
C GLN A 97 15.91 -11.86 -10.89
N GLU A 98 16.40 -13.06 -10.59
CA GLU A 98 17.67 -13.59 -11.09
C GLU A 98 17.69 -13.67 -12.62
N ASN A 99 18.84 -13.35 -13.22
CA ASN A 99 19.08 -13.38 -14.67
C ASN A 99 18.13 -12.47 -15.48
N VAL A 100 17.57 -11.44 -14.86
CA VAL A 100 16.74 -10.44 -15.50
C VAL A 100 17.44 -9.08 -15.49
N GLU A 101 17.40 -8.39 -16.62
CA GLU A 101 17.94 -7.04 -16.75
C GLU A 101 16.88 -6.01 -16.32
N TYR A 102 17.32 -5.06 -15.52
CA TYR A 102 16.53 -3.92 -15.02
C TYR A 102 17.26 -2.61 -15.32
N CYS A 103 16.58 -1.51 -15.13
CA CYS A 103 17.18 -0.18 -15.19
C CYS A 103 16.68 0.72 -14.06
N ILE A 104 17.51 1.70 -13.73
CA ILE A 104 17.12 2.82 -12.87
C ILE A 104 16.81 4.01 -13.76
N VAL A 105 15.58 4.47 -13.80
CA VAL A 105 15.17 5.61 -14.61
C VAL A 105 15.16 6.87 -13.77
N LEU A 106 15.89 7.89 -14.19
CA LEU A 106 15.90 9.21 -13.58
C LEU A 106 15.00 10.13 -14.38
N LEU A 107 14.07 10.79 -13.66
CA LEU A 107 13.04 11.65 -14.22
C LEU A 107 13.02 12.98 -13.48
N ALA A 108 13.01 14.09 -14.21
CA ALA A 108 12.74 15.41 -13.66
C ALA A 108 12.02 16.27 -14.70
N ASN A 109 11.14 17.16 -14.26
CA ASN A 109 10.45 18.11 -15.15
C ASN A 109 11.23 19.42 -15.28
N THR A 110 12.56 19.31 -15.40
CA THR A 110 13.50 20.43 -15.55
C THR A 110 14.79 19.95 -16.15
N ASN A 111 15.50 20.83 -16.85
CA ASN A 111 16.82 20.55 -17.44
C ASN A 111 17.99 20.95 -16.54
N LYS A 112 17.74 21.36 -15.29
CA LYS A 112 18.78 21.84 -14.38
C LYS A 112 19.53 20.73 -13.64
N TYR A 113 18.96 19.52 -13.55
CA TYR A 113 19.67 18.39 -12.98
C TYR A 113 20.77 17.92 -13.93
N LYS A 114 22.00 17.83 -13.43
CA LYS A 114 23.15 17.25 -14.11
C LYS A 114 23.67 16.11 -13.27
N VAL A 115 23.94 14.98 -13.89
CA VAL A 115 24.44 13.78 -13.24
C VAL A 115 25.83 13.43 -13.72
N TRP A 116 26.63 12.82 -12.83
CA TRP A 116 27.96 12.36 -13.16
C TRP A 116 27.87 11.09 -14.02
N HIS A 117 28.57 11.09 -15.12
CA HIS A 117 28.71 9.95 -16.03
C HIS A 117 30.15 9.88 -16.56
N ALA A 118 30.53 8.74 -17.07
CA ALA A 118 31.79 8.49 -17.72
C ALA A 118 31.58 8.18 -19.20
N VAL A 119 32.52 8.57 -20.05
CA VAL A 119 32.51 8.28 -21.49
C VAL A 119 33.79 7.57 -21.86
N MET A 120 33.67 6.45 -22.56
CA MET A 120 34.83 5.68 -23.03
C MET A 120 35.72 6.52 -23.93
N GLY A 121 37.01 6.53 -23.63
CA GLY A 121 38.03 7.29 -24.38
C GLY A 121 38.25 8.72 -23.89
N GLU A 122 37.42 9.26 -23.01
CA GLU A 122 37.61 10.53 -22.33
C GLU A 122 38.52 10.37 -21.08
N GLU A 123 38.95 11.46 -20.52
CA GLU A 123 39.76 11.49 -19.29
C GLU A 123 38.87 11.68 -18.06
N ASP A 124 39.18 11.01 -16.97
CA ASP A 124 38.59 11.23 -15.68
C ASP A 124 39.12 12.53 -15.03
N LEU A 125 38.64 12.88 -13.83
CA LEU A 125 39.04 14.07 -13.09
C LEU A 125 40.54 14.09 -12.70
N ALA A 126 41.23 12.94 -12.78
CA ALA A 126 42.65 12.81 -12.51
C ALA A 126 43.50 12.82 -13.80
N GLY A 127 42.88 12.99 -14.97
CA GLY A 127 43.54 12.96 -16.28
C GLY A 127 43.85 11.54 -16.76
N VAL A 128 43.24 10.52 -16.19
CA VAL A 128 43.42 9.13 -16.61
C VAL A 128 42.35 8.76 -17.63
N LYS A 129 42.78 8.18 -18.75
CA LYS A 129 41.90 7.79 -19.85
C LYS A 129 40.99 6.63 -19.44
N ILE A 130 39.68 6.80 -19.62
CA ILE A 130 38.67 5.80 -19.35
C ILE A 130 38.70 4.77 -20.49
N ASN A 131 39.14 3.57 -20.20
CA ASN A 131 39.31 2.49 -21.18
C ASN A 131 38.60 1.20 -20.82
N LYS A 132 37.79 1.21 -19.74
CA LYS A 132 37.07 0.03 -19.23
C LYS A 132 35.75 0.43 -18.65
N GLN A 133 34.70 -0.32 -19.03
CA GLN A 133 33.37 -0.27 -18.44
C GLN A 133 33.22 -1.42 -17.42
N PRO A 134 32.97 -1.14 -16.14
CA PRO A 134 33.02 -2.17 -15.09
C PRO A 134 31.84 -3.14 -15.10
N TYR A 135 30.70 -2.73 -15.66
CA TYR A 135 29.46 -3.52 -15.65
C TYR A 135 28.91 -3.74 -17.05
N ALA A 136 28.22 -4.87 -17.24
CA ALA A 136 27.51 -5.22 -18.46
C ALA A 136 26.15 -4.52 -18.50
N GLY A 137 26.13 -3.20 -18.57
CA GLY A 137 24.94 -2.38 -18.69
C GLY A 137 25.07 -1.39 -19.83
N VAL A 138 23.98 -0.75 -20.18
CA VAL A 138 23.92 0.28 -21.23
C VAL A 138 23.22 1.51 -20.68
N MET A 139 23.73 2.70 -20.96
CA MET A 139 23.01 3.91 -20.65
C MET A 139 22.01 4.23 -21.76
N PHE A 140 20.76 4.45 -21.39
CA PHE A 140 19.71 4.88 -22.29
C PHE A 140 19.36 6.34 -22.07
N LYS A 141 19.16 7.05 -23.16
CA LYS A 141 18.73 8.45 -23.20
C LYS A 141 17.35 8.55 -23.84
N SER A 142 16.50 9.41 -23.31
CA SER A 142 15.16 9.61 -23.83
C SER A 142 14.78 11.10 -23.77
N GLN A 143 13.82 11.51 -24.60
CA GLN A 143 13.19 12.83 -24.52
C GLN A 143 11.77 12.78 -23.91
N ASN A 144 11.21 11.59 -23.72
CA ASN A 144 9.80 11.40 -23.33
C ASN A 144 9.58 10.25 -22.33
N ALA A 145 10.65 9.67 -21.76
CA ALA A 145 10.64 8.50 -20.88
C ALA A 145 9.94 7.23 -21.46
N SER A 146 9.71 7.20 -22.76
CA SER A 146 9.00 6.14 -23.48
C SER A 146 9.78 5.58 -24.66
N THR A 147 10.47 6.47 -25.39
CA THR A 147 11.33 6.08 -26.51
C THR A 147 12.77 6.27 -26.11
N TRP A 148 13.59 5.22 -26.20
CA TRP A 148 14.94 5.18 -25.68
C TRP A 148 15.98 4.97 -26.77
N THR A 149 17.11 5.66 -26.64
CA THR A 149 18.29 5.48 -27.47
C THR A 149 19.44 4.97 -26.59
N ALA A 150 19.99 3.82 -26.97
CA ALA A 150 21.12 3.22 -26.27
C ALA A 150 22.43 3.97 -26.56
N ASP A 151 23.21 4.24 -25.52
CA ASP A 151 24.56 4.78 -25.61
C ASP A 151 25.53 3.81 -24.94
N GLN A 152 26.25 3.04 -25.73
CA GLN A 152 27.19 2.02 -25.26
C GLN A 152 28.54 2.60 -24.83
N ASN A 153 28.81 3.87 -25.15
CA ASN A 153 30.08 4.52 -24.82
C ASN A 153 30.02 5.32 -23.52
N ALA A 154 28.83 5.56 -22.98
CA ALA A 154 28.66 6.32 -21.77
C ALA A 154 28.01 5.47 -20.69
N ASP A 155 28.36 5.73 -19.44
CA ASP A 155 27.74 5.07 -18.28
C ASP A 155 27.53 6.05 -17.14
N LEU A 156 26.38 5.95 -16.48
CA LEU A 156 26.03 6.80 -15.34
C LEU A 156 26.74 6.32 -14.09
N LYS A 157 27.22 7.26 -13.28
CA LYS A 157 27.70 6.91 -11.94
C LYS A 157 26.52 6.67 -11.01
N PHE A 158 26.31 5.41 -10.59
CA PHE A 158 25.27 5.02 -9.63
C PHE A 158 25.73 3.85 -8.77
N THR A 159 25.03 3.59 -7.67
CA THR A 159 25.24 2.44 -6.81
C THR A 159 23.89 1.87 -6.40
N ILE A 160 23.71 0.57 -6.52
CA ILE A 160 22.52 -0.13 -6.03
C ILE A 160 22.87 -0.83 -4.72
N HIS A 161 22.03 -0.65 -3.71
CA HIS A 161 22.14 -1.33 -2.43
C HIS A 161 21.08 -2.41 -2.32
N ARG A 162 21.49 -3.62 -2.04
CA ARG A 162 20.61 -4.74 -1.77
C ARG A 162 20.48 -5.00 -0.28
N ALA A 163 19.39 -5.66 0.10
CA ALA A 163 19.25 -6.23 1.44
C ALA A 163 20.21 -7.43 1.59
N ASP A 164 20.88 -7.50 2.72
CA ASP A 164 21.63 -8.66 3.16
C ASP A 164 20.84 -9.34 4.26
N PHE A 165 20.33 -10.56 3.97
CA PHE A 165 19.47 -11.28 4.89
C PHE A 165 20.28 -12.19 5.81
N THR A 166 20.01 -12.10 7.09
CA THR A 166 20.54 -13.04 8.07
C THR A 166 19.78 -14.37 7.94
N THR A 167 20.37 -15.37 7.30
CA THR A 167 19.71 -16.65 6.97
C THR A 167 19.67 -17.65 8.10
N ASP A 168 20.41 -17.41 9.18
CA ASP A 168 20.48 -18.24 10.39
C ASP A 168 19.59 -17.72 11.54
N ALA A 169 18.82 -16.66 11.29
CA ALA A 169 17.90 -16.06 12.25
C ALA A 169 16.44 -16.43 11.94
N THR A 170 15.65 -16.55 13.00
CA THR A 170 14.19 -16.65 12.93
C THR A 170 13.53 -15.36 13.39
N ALA A 171 12.52 -14.93 12.66
CA ALA A 171 11.69 -13.79 13.02
C ALA A 171 10.21 -14.18 12.96
N ASN A 172 9.39 -13.54 13.80
CA ASN A 172 7.95 -13.68 13.76
C ASN A 172 7.33 -12.35 13.27
N LEU A 173 6.56 -12.42 12.19
CA LEU A 173 5.73 -11.32 11.72
C LEU A 173 4.27 -11.62 12.08
N VAL A 174 3.66 -10.73 12.83
CA VAL A 174 2.25 -10.83 13.19
C VAL A 174 1.47 -9.84 12.34
N LEU A 175 0.69 -10.35 11.40
CA LEU A 175 -0.26 -9.56 10.63
C LEU A 175 -1.61 -9.59 11.35
N LYS A 176 -2.20 -8.44 11.59
CA LYS A 176 -3.55 -8.30 12.16
C LYS A 176 -4.46 -7.76 11.07
N ASN A 177 -5.69 -8.23 11.06
CA ASN A 177 -6.73 -7.57 10.27
C ASN A 177 -6.96 -6.16 10.81
N ASP A 178 -7.35 -5.26 9.94
CA ASP A 178 -7.84 -3.95 10.36
C ASP A 178 -9.09 -4.11 11.26
N GLU A 179 -9.38 -3.07 12.02
CA GLU A 179 -10.61 -3.02 12.79
C GLU A 179 -11.82 -3.10 11.85
N PRO A 180 -12.98 -3.62 12.33
CA PRO A 180 -14.20 -3.67 11.52
C PRO A 180 -14.52 -2.30 10.95
N GLU A 181 -14.88 -2.25 9.68
CA GLU A 181 -15.16 -1.00 8.98
C GLU A 181 -16.33 -0.26 9.63
N GLN A 182 -16.11 1.00 9.98
CA GLN A 182 -17.11 1.90 10.50
C GLN A 182 -17.80 2.60 9.33
N THR A 183 -19.10 2.48 9.24
CA THR A 183 -19.92 3.10 8.20
C THR A 183 -20.78 4.20 8.81
N SER A 184 -20.70 5.40 8.27
CA SER A 184 -21.61 6.48 8.66
C SER A 184 -22.99 6.23 8.09
N LEU A 185 -23.98 6.22 8.98
CA LEU A 185 -25.38 6.03 8.61
C LEU A 185 -25.94 7.29 7.92
N GLN A 186 -27.02 7.10 7.18
CA GLN A 186 -27.73 8.23 6.58
C GLN A 186 -28.34 9.14 7.65
N TYR A 187 -28.74 10.34 7.25
CA TYR A 187 -29.42 11.30 8.11
C TYR A 187 -30.73 10.67 8.71
N ASP A 188 -30.96 10.83 10.00
CA ASP A 188 -32.09 10.28 10.76
C ASP A 188 -32.31 8.76 10.53
N PRO A 189 -31.33 7.91 10.86
CA PRO A 189 -31.39 6.50 10.52
C PRO A 189 -32.38 5.68 11.34
N PHE A 190 -32.83 6.19 12.50
CA PHE A 190 -33.71 5.44 13.42
C PHE A 190 -35.18 5.73 13.14
N LYS A 191 -35.98 4.67 13.08
CA LYS A 191 -37.43 4.74 13.08
C LYS A 191 -37.97 4.04 14.32
N CYS A 192 -38.68 4.80 15.15
CA CYS A 192 -39.29 4.35 16.40
C CYS A 192 -40.82 4.30 16.28
N THR A 193 -41.43 3.41 17.04
CA THR A 193 -42.90 3.30 17.17
C THR A 193 -43.27 3.45 18.64
N SER A 194 -44.19 4.34 18.96
CA SER A 194 -44.66 4.56 20.34
C SER A 194 -45.07 3.26 21.03
N GLY A 195 -44.60 3.05 22.24
CA GLY A 195 -44.81 1.85 23.03
C GLY A 195 -43.97 0.63 22.67
N SER A 196 -43.02 0.76 21.71
CA SER A 196 -42.17 -0.33 21.28
C SER A 196 -40.71 -0.06 21.64
N ALA A 197 -39.99 -1.09 22.07
CA ALA A 197 -38.55 -1.12 22.27
C ALA A 197 -37.77 -1.54 20.98
N ILE A 198 -38.48 -1.87 19.91
CA ILE A 198 -37.88 -2.25 18.63
C ILE A 198 -37.65 -0.99 17.82
N VAL A 199 -36.37 -0.75 17.43
CA VAL A 199 -35.94 0.37 16.62
C VAL A 199 -35.50 -0.17 15.27
N ARG A 200 -36.04 0.36 14.18
CA ARG A 200 -35.58 0.08 12.83
C ARG A 200 -34.43 1.03 12.48
N VAL A 201 -33.34 0.48 12.02
CA VAL A 201 -32.14 1.21 11.60
C VAL A 201 -32.02 1.17 10.08
N SER A 202 -32.02 2.33 9.44
CA SER A 202 -31.76 2.47 8.01
C SER A 202 -30.26 2.48 7.77
N HIS A 203 -29.74 1.49 7.04
CA HIS A 203 -28.32 1.30 6.78
C HIS A 203 -28.14 0.68 5.38
N LYS A 204 -27.75 1.50 4.42
CA LYS A 204 -27.55 1.06 3.04
C LYS A 204 -26.34 0.13 2.92
N ASN A 205 -26.49 -0.92 2.12
CA ASN A 205 -25.43 -1.88 1.81
C ASN A 205 -24.78 -2.53 3.05
N HIS A 206 -25.56 -2.68 4.14
CA HIS A 206 -25.06 -3.24 5.39
C HIS A 206 -24.58 -4.70 5.27
N GLY A 207 -24.95 -5.42 4.21
CA GLY A 207 -24.52 -6.78 3.96
C GLY A 207 -24.94 -7.83 5.00
N PHE A 208 -25.77 -7.48 6.00
CA PHE A 208 -26.33 -8.47 6.92
C PHE A 208 -27.32 -9.37 6.18
N PHE A 209 -27.36 -10.62 6.57
CA PHE A 209 -28.36 -11.57 6.06
C PHE A 209 -29.00 -12.30 7.23
N LYS A 210 -30.26 -12.61 7.09
CA LYS A 210 -31.00 -13.34 8.09
C LYS A 210 -30.67 -14.82 7.99
N HIS A 211 -29.89 -15.32 8.96
CA HIS A 211 -29.61 -16.74 9.09
C HIS A 211 -30.03 -17.20 10.49
N ALA A 212 -30.76 -18.30 10.58
CA ALA A 212 -31.35 -18.78 11.82
C ALA A 212 -30.35 -19.16 12.94
N THR A 213 -29.05 -19.33 12.58
CA THR A 213 -28.01 -19.84 13.49
C THR A 213 -26.88 -18.87 13.76
N VAL A 214 -26.82 -17.71 13.08
CA VAL A 214 -25.74 -16.73 13.22
C VAL A 214 -26.32 -15.37 13.56
N ASN A 215 -26.11 -14.92 14.78
CA ASN A 215 -26.47 -13.59 15.21
C ASN A 215 -25.45 -12.60 14.66
N SER A 216 -25.88 -11.74 13.77
CA SER A 216 -25.10 -10.56 13.39
C SER A 216 -25.26 -9.52 14.49
N SER A 217 -24.18 -8.82 14.83
CA SER A 217 -24.24 -7.70 15.76
C SER A 217 -23.64 -6.45 15.12
N VAL A 218 -24.10 -5.30 15.59
CA VAL A 218 -23.66 -3.98 15.15
C VAL A 218 -23.39 -3.11 16.37
N THR A 219 -22.29 -2.40 16.38
CA THR A 219 -22.04 -1.34 17.37
C THR A 219 -22.43 -0.01 16.78
N ILE A 220 -23.36 0.67 17.39
CA ILE A 220 -23.81 2.02 17.03
C ILE A 220 -23.14 3.03 17.94
N SER A 221 -22.70 4.15 17.37
CA SER A 221 -22.06 5.26 18.07
C SER A 221 -22.47 6.61 17.46
N GLY A 222 -22.19 7.70 18.18
CA GLY A 222 -22.45 9.05 17.69
C GLY A 222 -23.86 9.59 17.93
N VAL A 223 -24.73 8.84 18.63
CA VAL A 223 -26.05 9.37 19.04
C VAL A 223 -25.88 10.37 20.18
N ALA A 224 -26.16 11.65 19.92
CA ALA A 224 -25.90 12.75 20.85
C ALA A 224 -27.00 12.98 21.89
N SER A 225 -28.25 12.61 21.59
CA SER A 225 -29.42 12.85 22.48
C SER A 225 -30.44 11.71 22.38
N SER A 226 -31.38 11.71 23.30
CA SER A 226 -32.46 10.73 23.27
C SER A 226 -33.34 10.87 21.99
N ILE A 227 -33.76 9.75 21.45
CA ILE A 227 -34.58 9.69 20.24
C ILE A 227 -35.93 9.09 20.59
N HIS A 228 -36.98 9.86 20.41
CA HIS A 228 -38.36 9.46 20.75
C HIS A 228 -38.49 8.87 22.15
N GLY A 229 -37.75 9.39 23.14
CA GLY A 229 -37.75 8.93 24.51
C GLY A 229 -36.79 7.77 24.83
N ILE A 230 -36.17 7.18 23.82
CA ILE A 230 -35.11 6.17 24.00
C ILE A 230 -33.79 6.89 24.33
N PRO A 231 -33.13 6.55 25.45
CA PRO A 231 -31.85 7.20 25.82
C PRO A 231 -30.76 6.97 24.79
N ALA A 232 -29.90 7.99 24.56
CA ALA A 232 -28.75 7.86 23.66
C ALA A 232 -27.78 6.76 24.10
N SER A 233 -27.64 6.49 25.38
CA SER A 233 -26.79 5.42 25.92
C SER A 233 -27.26 4.02 25.55
N GLU A 234 -28.57 3.84 25.33
CA GLU A 234 -29.10 2.57 24.88
C GLU A 234 -28.90 2.36 23.37
N LEU A 235 -28.87 3.45 22.61
CA LEU A 235 -28.60 3.39 21.17
C LEU A 235 -27.10 3.29 20.86
N ASN A 236 -26.25 4.00 21.62
CA ASN A 236 -24.79 3.90 21.56
C ASN A 236 -24.28 2.62 22.25
N ALA A 237 -24.58 1.47 21.68
CA ALA A 237 -24.24 0.17 22.22
C ALA A 237 -24.05 -0.87 21.11
N THR A 238 -23.60 -2.05 21.50
CA THR A 238 -23.60 -3.21 20.60
C THR A 238 -24.95 -3.90 20.68
N HIS A 239 -25.59 -4.05 19.53
CA HIS A 239 -26.91 -4.65 19.37
C HIS A 239 -26.85 -5.91 18.53
N VAL A 240 -27.68 -6.87 18.87
CA VAL A 240 -27.99 -7.98 17.98
C VAL A 240 -28.92 -7.46 16.88
N VAL A 241 -28.63 -7.84 15.65
CA VAL A 241 -29.42 -7.46 14.48
C VAL A 241 -30.54 -8.45 14.26
N ASP A 242 -31.80 -7.96 14.27
CA ASP A 242 -33.00 -8.71 13.99
C ASP A 242 -33.67 -8.23 12.70
N ASN A 243 -34.60 -9.00 12.13
CA ASN A 243 -35.42 -8.62 10.97
C ASN A 243 -34.67 -7.82 9.90
N VAL A 244 -33.75 -8.49 9.24
CA VAL A 244 -32.91 -7.91 8.21
C VAL A 244 -33.69 -7.75 6.90
N GLU A 245 -33.69 -6.54 6.35
CA GLU A 245 -34.14 -6.16 5.01
C GLU A 245 -32.96 -5.68 4.17
N GLN A 246 -33.16 -5.33 2.92
CA GLN A 246 -32.08 -4.95 2.01
C GLN A 246 -31.23 -3.77 2.50
N ASP A 247 -31.87 -2.71 3.00
CA ASP A 247 -31.22 -1.45 3.43
C ASP A 247 -31.61 -1.07 4.87
N SER A 248 -32.01 -2.03 5.68
CA SER A 248 -32.38 -1.80 7.07
C SER A 248 -32.44 -3.09 7.88
N TYR A 249 -32.38 -2.95 9.17
CA TYR A 249 -32.57 -4.01 10.16
C TYR A 249 -33.23 -3.45 11.42
N THR A 250 -33.63 -4.30 12.33
CA THR A 250 -34.13 -3.89 13.65
C THR A 250 -33.14 -4.24 14.75
N ILE A 251 -33.10 -3.40 15.78
CA ILE A 251 -32.44 -3.64 17.05
C ILE A 251 -33.46 -3.55 18.17
N THR A 252 -33.20 -4.20 19.28
CA THR A 252 -34.07 -4.12 20.48
C THR A 252 -33.33 -3.40 21.59
N VAL A 253 -33.90 -2.36 22.14
CA VAL A 253 -33.43 -1.59 23.29
C VAL A 253 -34.24 -1.90 24.55
N SER A 254 -33.86 -1.36 25.71
CA SER A 254 -34.58 -1.62 26.96
C SER A 254 -35.76 -0.69 27.16
N THR A 255 -35.68 0.53 26.68
CA THR A 255 -36.74 1.56 26.86
C THR A 255 -37.70 1.60 25.68
N ASN A 256 -39.00 1.59 25.94
CA ASN A 256 -40.00 1.80 24.92
C ASN A 256 -40.02 3.25 24.43
N ALA A 257 -40.14 3.44 23.13
CA ALA A 257 -40.32 4.78 22.56
C ALA A 257 -41.59 5.44 23.06
N THR A 258 -41.53 6.71 23.40
CA THR A 258 -42.71 7.48 23.88
C THR A 258 -43.52 8.06 22.72
N THR A 259 -42.91 8.23 21.54
CA THR A 259 -43.55 8.77 20.34
C THR A 259 -43.12 7.99 19.10
N THR A 260 -43.95 8.04 18.05
CA THR A 260 -43.62 7.46 16.74
C THR A 260 -42.95 8.49 15.85
N GLY A 261 -41.84 8.13 15.20
CA GLY A 261 -41.17 9.03 14.28
C GLY A 261 -39.82 8.49 13.82
N ILE A 262 -39.08 9.34 13.10
CA ILE A 262 -37.71 9.11 12.68
C ILE A 262 -36.77 10.13 13.37
N GLY A 263 -35.53 9.76 13.57
CA GLY A 263 -34.52 10.65 14.20
C GLY A 263 -33.12 10.09 14.20
N GLY A 264 -32.18 10.89 14.74
CA GLY A 264 -30.76 10.48 14.89
C GLY A 264 -29.74 11.49 14.40
N ALA A 265 -30.12 12.43 13.55
CA ALA A 265 -29.22 13.41 12.89
C ALA A 265 -28.13 12.76 12.00
N ALA A 266 -27.04 13.50 11.73
CA ALA A 266 -26.10 13.20 10.62
C ALA A 266 -24.80 12.51 11.03
N THR A 267 -24.55 12.23 12.31
CA THR A 267 -23.24 11.81 12.82
C THR A 267 -23.28 10.46 13.53
N ILE A 268 -24.07 9.55 13.00
CA ILE A 268 -24.24 8.23 13.61
C ILE A 268 -23.50 7.21 12.77
N ASP A 269 -22.65 6.45 13.42
CA ASP A 269 -21.83 5.43 12.82
C ASP A 269 -22.28 4.04 13.27
N ALA A 270 -22.13 3.07 12.38
CA ALA A 270 -22.36 1.66 12.64
C ALA A 270 -21.10 0.87 12.31
N THR A 271 -20.65 0.08 13.26
CA THR A 271 -19.55 -0.88 13.09
C THR A 271 -20.12 -2.29 13.01
N ASP A 272 -19.81 -2.98 11.93
CA ASP A 272 -20.25 -4.36 11.72
C ASP A 272 -19.39 -5.33 12.55
N ASN A 273 -20.01 -6.04 13.48
CA ASN A 273 -19.32 -7.03 14.34
C ASN A 273 -19.70 -8.46 13.96
N ARG A 274 -19.82 -8.75 12.65
CA ARG A 274 -20.17 -10.10 12.22
C ARG A 274 -19.22 -11.16 12.73
N ALA A 275 -19.76 -12.25 13.20
CA ALA A 275 -19.02 -13.45 13.52
C ALA A 275 -18.85 -14.31 12.27
N TYR A 276 -17.64 -14.79 12.05
CA TYR A 276 -17.31 -15.72 10.98
C TYR A 276 -17.03 -17.09 11.59
N GLN A 277 -17.56 -18.14 10.96
CA GLN A 277 -17.35 -19.53 11.39
C GLN A 277 -16.30 -20.26 10.56
N ALA A 278 -15.87 -19.66 9.46
CA ALA A 278 -14.88 -20.24 8.57
C ALA A 278 -14.01 -19.15 7.94
N PHE A 279 -12.78 -19.48 7.67
CA PHE A 279 -11.91 -18.67 6.86
C PHE A 279 -11.18 -19.53 5.83
N GLN A 280 -10.77 -18.88 4.74
CA GLN A 280 -9.92 -19.48 3.73
C GLN A 280 -8.74 -18.55 3.49
N THR A 281 -7.55 -19.10 3.46
CA THR A 281 -6.34 -18.36 3.12
C THR A 281 -5.88 -18.74 1.72
N ASN A 282 -5.38 -17.76 0.99
CA ASN A 282 -4.64 -17.96 -0.24
C ASN A 282 -3.35 -17.15 -0.11
N VAL A 283 -2.25 -17.82 0.17
CA VAL A 283 -0.96 -17.18 0.43
C VAL A 283 -0.07 -17.34 -0.79
N GLN A 284 0.36 -16.22 -1.36
CA GLN A 284 1.42 -16.18 -2.35
C GLN A 284 2.71 -15.77 -1.64
N GLN A 285 3.77 -16.54 -1.86
CA GLN A 285 5.06 -16.27 -1.24
C GLN A 285 6.20 -16.44 -2.25
N VAL A 286 7.23 -15.63 -2.09
CA VAL A 286 8.51 -15.77 -2.78
C VAL A 286 9.55 -16.14 -1.73
N LEU A 287 10.15 -17.32 -1.86
CA LEU A 287 11.17 -17.80 -0.95
C LEU A 287 12.55 -17.64 -1.58
N LEU A 288 13.44 -16.98 -0.87
CA LEU A 288 14.86 -16.97 -1.23
C LEU A 288 15.49 -18.32 -0.90
N THR A 289 16.55 -18.68 -1.62
CA THR A 289 17.29 -19.91 -1.35
C THR A 289 17.79 -19.93 0.09
N GLY A 290 17.48 -21.02 0.82
CA GLY A 290 17.85 -21.19 2.23
C GLY A 290 16.88 -20.56 3.23
N THR A 291 15.76 -19.98 2.78
CA THR A 291 14.71 -19.44 3.67
C THR A 291 13.48 -20.34 3.71
N ASN A 292 12.72 -20.25 4.79
CA ASN A 292 11.45 -20.92 4.96
C ASN A 292 10.46 -20.03 5.71
N ILE A 293 9.18 -20.05 5.33
CA ILE A 293 8.11 -19.34 6.00
C ILE A 293 7.06 -20.35 6.46
N THR A 294 6.76 -20.38 7.75
CA THR A 294 5.65 -21.12 8.30
C THR A 294 4.51 -20.17 8.64
N TRP A 295 3.35 -20.42 8.06
CA TRP A 295 2.16 -19.63 8.28
C TRP A 295 1.31 -20.22 9.39
N SER A 296 0.76 -19.37 10.24
CA SER A 296 -0.21 -19.78 11.24
C SER A 296 -1.27 -18.69 11.42
N ALA A 297 -2.48 -19.08 11.76
CA ALA A 297 -3.56 -18.15 12.09
C ALA A 297 -4.00 -18.36 13.54
N LYS A 298 -4.34 -17.26 14.19
CA LYS A 298 -5.03 -17.26 15.49
C LYS A 298 -6.31 -16.48 15.37
N THR A 299 -7.33 -16.95 16.04
CA THR A 299 -8.57 -16.18 16.20
C THR A 299 -8.37 -15.09 17.25
N ALA A 300 -9.03 -13.95 17.07
CA ALA A 300 -9.10 -12.91 18.07
C ALA A 300 -10.40 -13.04 18.88
N SER A 301 -10.36 -12.67 20.15
CA SER A 301 -11.58 -12.52 20.96
C SER A 301 -12.42 -11.33 20.44
N GLY A 302 -13.69 -11.25 20.86
CA GLY A 302 -14.58 -10.13 20.52
C GLY A 302 -14.12 -8.73 20.94
N LEU A 303 -12.97 -8.64 21.63
CA LEU A 303 -12.30 -7.38 21.97
C LEU A 303 -11.08 -7.12 21.08
N GLY A 304 -10.89 -7.85 20.00
CA GLY A 304 -9.71 -7.73 19.12
C GLY A 304 -8.40 -8.22 19.74
N LEU A 305 -8.45 -8.80 20.93
CA LEU A 305 -7.27 -9.36 21.59
C LEU A 305 -7.01 -10.77 21.08
N MET A 306 -5.80 -11.02 20.58
CA MET A 306 -5.38 -12.36 20.22
C MET A 306 -5.38 -13.26 21.45
N GLU A 307 -6.08 -14.40 21.36
CA GLU A 307 -6.05 -15.38 22.43
C GLU A 307 -4.69 -16.08 22.47
N THR A 308 -3.89 -15.75 23.46
CA THR A 308 -2.53 -16.28 23.63
C THR A 308 -2.51 -17.75 24.05
N SER A 309 -3.63 -18.28 24.58
CA SER A 309 -3.75 -19.66 25.09
C SER A 309 -4.08 -20.70 24.02
N ARG A 310 -4.42 -20.29 22.78
CA ARG A 310 -4.78 -21.21 21.72
C ARG A 310 -3.60 -21.63 20.87
N THR A 311 -3.63 -22.89 20.47
CA THR A 311 -2.70 -23.40 19.47
C THR A 311 -3.02 -22.75 18.12
N PRO A 312 -2.06 -22.09 17.46
CA PRO A 312 -2.28 -21.53 16.14
C PRO A 312 -2.64 -22.62 15.12
N TYR A 313 -3.51 -22.29 14.17
CA TYR A 313 -3.72 -23.15 13.00
C TYR A 313 -2.50 -23.03 12.10
N VAL A 314 -1.84 -24.14 11.80
CA VAL A 314 -0.77 -24.16 10.80
C VAL A 314 -1.42 -24.10 9.42
N LEU A 315 -1.04 -23.13 8.62
CA LEU A 315 -1.61 -22.89 7.30
C LEU A 315 -0.68 -23.41 6.21
N ASP A 316 -1.28 -24.05 5.21
CA ASP A 316 -0.65 -24.26 3.92
C ASP A 316 -1.04 -23.10 2.97
N THR A 317 -0.50 -23.04 1.77
CA THR A 317 -0.74 -21.96 0.79
C THR A 317 -2.21 -21.78 0.40
N ALA A 318 -3.02 -22.82 0.56
CA ALA A 318 -4.47 -22.76 0.45
C ALA A 318 -5.09 -23.50 1.64
N TYR A 319 -5.48 -22.78 2.67
CA TYR A 319 -6.06 -23.34 3.87
C TYR A 319 -7.49 -22.85 4.09
N SER A 320 -8.39 -23.77 4.42
CA SER A 320 -9.71 -23.43 4.89
C SER A 320 -10.03 -24.19 6.18
N ALA A 321 -10.59 -23.49 7.16
CA ALA A 321 -11.01 -24.08 8.41
C ALA A 321 -12.42 -23.65 8.78
N ILE A 322 -13.19 -24.61 9.27
CA ILE A 322 -14.44 -24.35 9.98
C ILE A 322 -14.10 -24.31 11.47
N ILE A 323 -14.44 -23.23 12.13
CA ILE A 323 -14.19 -23.02 13.56
C ILE A 323 -15.49 -23.26 14.30
N PRO A 324 -15.66 -24.44 14.92
CA PRO A 324 -16.88 -24.76 15.66
C PRO A 324 -16.94 -23.93 16.95
N ASN A 325 -18.07 -23.32 17.19
CA ASN A 325 -18.42 -22.57 18.41
C ASN A 325 -17.52 -21.36 18.73
N GLU A 326 -16.87 -20.78 17.73
CA GLU A 326 -16.05 -19.58 17.90
C GLU A 326 -16.54 -18.44 17.06
N THR A 327 -16.46 -17.25 17.62
CA THR A 327 -16.72 -16.01 16.94
C THR A 327 -15.40 -15.49 16.37
N MET A 328 -15.27 -15.46 15.06
CA MET A 328 -14.18 -14.78 14.39
C MET A 328 -14.65 -13.39 13.96
N TYR A 329 -13.91 -12.39 14.37
CA TYR A 329 -14.05 -11.04 13.82
C TYR A 329 -13.00 -10.91 12.71
N ALA A 330 -13.44 -10.97 11.47
CA ALA A 330 -12.60 -10.72 10.33
C ALA A 330 -13.03 -9.42 9.68
N SER A 331 -12.17 -8.43 9.59
CA SER A 331 -12.33 -7.40 8.59
C SER A 331 -11.85 -7.96 7.25
N THR A 332 -12.56 -7.64 6.19
CA THR A 332 -12.14 -7.98 4.83
C THR A 332 -11.06 -7.01 4.39
N THR A 333 -9.84 -7.18 4.85
CA THR A 333 -8.73 -6.44 4.29
C THR A 333 -8.19 -7.18 3.08
N ARG A 334 -8.19 -6.52 1.94
CA ARG A 334 -7.39 -6.96 0.81
C ARG A 334 -5.93 -6.79 1.19
N VAL A 335 -5.18 -7.86 1.20
CA VAL A 335 -3.73 -7.85 1.16
C VAL A 335 -3.31 -7.71 -0.30
#